data_f5eefda651c3c4767f4f6528921a327a
#
_entry.id   f5eefda651c3c4767f4f6528921a327a
#
_cell.length_a   1.000
_cell.length_b   1.000
_cell.length_c   1.000
_cell.angle_alpha   90.00
_cell.angle_beta   90.00
_cell.angle_gamma   90.00
#
_symmetry.space_group_name_H-M   'P 1'
#
loop_
_entity.id
_entity.type
_entity.pdbx_description
1 polymer ?
#
loop_
_entity_poly.entity_id
_entity_poly.type
_entity_poly.pdbx_seq_one_letter_code
_entity_poly.pdbx_strand_id
1 'polypeptide(L)'
;MKRILKRIGLVLLVALLGLAIWQHELISYGYMQAKGQLHIMLNTRPVAEVLADANVPDSAKVKIRLIGEIKQFAQDSLGLDPSENFTTFHDQEGKPLMWMLVGSDRYALTPVQFSIPLLGTFAYRGFFDKTRLLEADSLLRKQGYDTRISGIAAYSTLGFFKDPILSSMLSRNEGDLAQLIIHELTHGTLFIKDNLEYNENLADFVGDYGAERFMAYKYGDTSAVYRDYRAGLAFWERYTQHVVRGSQLLDKIYRAFKPTTPVAVKEAMKWKTIGQIVTAADTITDERSANRLPQRRVSTQSKLPNNAYFVSYLTYRKQQNRFKTEFVTQFNSDFPRYLRHLKQTYPSL
;
A
#
# COMPACT_ATOMS: atom_id res chain seq x y z
N MET A 1 -55.56 10.38 7.15
CA MET A 1 -54.42 9.47 6.95
C MET A 1 -53.55 9.89 5.75
N LYS A 2 -53.99 9.88 4.50
CA LYS A 2 -53.17 10.21 3.30
C LYS A 2 -52.49 11.59 3.34
N ARG A 3 -53.12 12.64 3.89
CA ARG A 3 -52.53 14.00 4.02
C ARG A 3 -51.40 14.04 5.06
N ILE A 4 -51.52 13.29 6.16
CA ILE A 4 -50.48 13.22 7.21
C ILE A 4 -49.26 12.47 6.66
N LEU A 5 -49.47 11.36 5.98
CA LEU A 5 -48.38 10.59 5.31
C LEU A 5 -47.63 11.44 4.27
N LYS A 6 -48.36 12.27 3.47
CA LYS A 6 -47.70 13.18 2.52
C LYS A 6 -46.87 14.26 3.24
N ARG A 7 -47.33 14.81 4.37
CA ARG A 7 -46.57 15.80 5.16
C ARG A 7 -45.34 15.18 5.80
N ILE A 8 -45.48 13.96 6.36
CA ILE A 8 -44.32 13.23 6.89
C ILE A 8 -43.29 12.92 5.77
N GLY A 9 -43.76 12.46 4.60
CA GLY A 9 -42.89 12.25 3.45
C GLY A 9 -42.17 13.49 2.97
N LEU A 10 -42.86 14.66 2.97
CA LEU A 10 -42.22 15.93 2.62
C LEU A 10 -41.16 16.35 3.65
N VAL A 11 -41.47 16.23 4.95
CA VAL A 11 -40.50 16.55 6.02
C VAL A 11 -39.27 15.65 5.93
N LEU A 12 -39.46 14.34 5.70
CA LEU A 12 -38.36 13.39 5.50
C LEU A 12 -37.53 13.75 4.25
N LEU A 13 -38.17 14.11 3.15
CA LEU A 13 -37.46 14.52 1.92
C LEU A 13 -36.63 15.79 2.17
N VAL A 14 -37.17 16.79 2.84
CA VAL A 14 -36.44 18.02 3.17
C VAL A 14 -35.27 17.74 4.12
N ALA A 15 -35.49 16.86 5.11
CA ALA A 15 -34.41 16.43 6.01
C ALA A 15 -33.29 15.68 5.26
N LEU A 16 -33.64 14.77 4.34
CA LEU A 16 -32.68 14.06 3.50
C LEU A 16 -31.91 15.01 2.56
N LEU A 17 -32.59 15.98 1.95
CA LEU A 17 -31.94 16.99 1.13
C LEU A 17 -30.99 17.87 1.96
N GLY A 18 -31.40 18.28 3.14
CA GLY A 18 -30.55 19.03 4.08
C GLY A 18 -29.31 18.22 4.49
N LEU A 19 -29.48 16.93 4.79
CA LEU A 19 -28.38 16.02 5.09
C LEU A 19 -27.46 15.83 3.88
N ALA A 20 -28.01 15.69 2.68
CA ALA A 20 -27.23 15.55 1.45
C ALA A 20 -26.39 16.79 1.14
N ILE A 21 -26.95 17.99 1.37
CA ILE A 21 -26.23 19.27 1.23
C ILE A 21 -25.12 19.35 2.29
N TRP A 22 -25.42 19.00 3.53
CA TRP A 22 -24.43 19.01 4.61
C TRP A 22 -23.29 18.02 4.36
N GLN A 23 -23.60 16.83 3.83
CA GLN A 23 -22.63 15.74 3.56
C GLN A 23 -22.16 15.71 2.09
N HIS A 24 -22.30 16.79 1.34
CA HIS A 24 -22.03 16.82 -0.10
C HIS A 24 -20.60 16.34 -0.47
N GLU A 25 -19.60 16.68 0.33
CA GLU A 25 -18.23 16.23 0.14
C GLU A 25 -18.10 14.70 0.23
N LEU A 26 -18.73 14.10 1.26
CA LEU A 26 -18.72 12.66 1.46
C LEU A 26 -19.45 11.92 0.33
N ILE A 27 -20.64 12.40 -0.04
CA ILE A 27 -21.45 11.84 -1.12
C ILE A 27 -20.69 11.94 -2.46
N SER A 28 -20.10 13.09 -2.72
CA SER A 28 -19.33 13.33 -3.92
C SER A 28 -18.07 12.49 -3.98
N TYR A 29 -17.38 12.26 -2.84
CA TYR A 29 -16.26 11.32 -2.74
C TYR A 29 -16.71 9.89 -2.97
N GLY A 30 -17.80 9.45 -2.33
CA GLY A 30 -18.38 8.11 -2.53
C GLY A 30 -18.78 7.86 -3.98
N TYR A 31 -19.40 8.85 -4.65
CA TYR A 31 -19.71 8.77 -6.07
C TYR A 31 -18.45 8.59 -6.94
N MET A 32 -17.38 9.35 -6.66
CA MET A 32 -16.10 9.21 -7.36
C MET A 32 -15.53 7.80 -7.18
N GLN A 33 -15.57 7.25 -5.97
CA GLN A 33 -15.09 5.89 -5.68
C GLN A 33 -15.94 4.84 -6.41
N ALA A 34 -17.26 4.94 -6.32
CA ALA A 34 -18.19 4.03 -7.01
C ALA A 34 -18.01 4.06 -8.53
N LYS A 35 -17.87 5.26 -9.11
CA LYS A 35 -17.62 5.44 -10.56
C LYS A 35 -16.28 4.82 -10.97
N GLY A 36 -15.22 5.04 -10.19
CA GLY A 36 -13.90 4.46 -10.44
C GLY A 36 -13.94 2.93 -10.37
N GLN A 37 -14.55 2.37 -9.33
CA GLN A 37 -14.71 0.93 -9.17
C GLN A 37 -15.52 0.31 -10.30
N LEU A 38 -16.64 0.94 -10.66
CA LEU A 38 -17.47 0.46 -11.77
C LEU A 38 -16.70 0.50 -13.11
N HIS A 39 -15.91 1.54 -13.33
CA HIS A 39 -15.05 1.63 -14.52
C HIS A 39 -14.07 0.45 -14.59
N ILE A 40 -13.41 0.10 -13.48
CA ILE A 40 -12.53 -1.08 -13.44
C ILE A 40 -13.32 -2.34 -13.81
N MET A 41 -14.44 -2.60 -13.13
CA MET A 41 -15.23 -3.80 -13.32
C MET A 41 -15.75 -3.96 -14.77
N LEU A 42 -16.17 -2.86 -15.41
CA LEU A 42 -16.69 -2.88 -16.78
C LEU A 42 -15.58 -2.96 -17.85
N ASN A 43 -14.31 -2.67 -17.49
CA ASN A 43 -13.18 -2.69 -18.42
C ASN A 43 -12.16 -3.79 -18.07
N THR A 44 -12.61 -4.88 -17.48
CA THR A 44 -11.81 -6.09 -17.28
C THR A 44 -12.15 -7.13 -18.35
N ARG A 45 -11.15 -7.95 -18.70
CA ARG A 45 -11.29 -9.12 -19.55
C ARG A 45 -10.94 -10.38 -18.77
N PRO A 46 -11.64 -11.52 -18.96
CA PRO A 46 -11.21 -12.81 -18.40
C PRO A 46 -9.76 -13.13 -18.79
N VAL A 47 -8.96 -13.61 -17.85
CA VAL A 47 -7.56 -13.99 -18.10
C VAL A 47 -7.45 -15.01 -19.23
N ALA A 48 -8.38 -15.94 -19.34
CA ALA A 48 -8.40 -16.94 -20.43
C ALA A 48 -8.47 -16.30 -21.82
N GLU A 49 -9.30 -15.25 -21.98
CA GLU A 49 -9.42 -14.51 -23.23
C GLU A 49 -8.16 -13.72 -23.57
N VAL A 50 -7.54 -13.09 -22.53
CA VAL A 50 -6.29 -12.34 -22.71
C VAL A 50 -5.15 -13.27 -23.13
N LEU A 51 -5.07 -14.47 -22.56
CA LEU A 51 -4.06 -15.46 -22.92
C LEU A 51 -4.25 -16.03 -24.32
N ALA A 52 -5.49 -16.10 -24.82
CA ALA A 52 -5.80 -16.56 -26.17
C ALA A 52 -5.66 -15.46 -27.26
N ASP A 53 -5.65 -14.19 -26.86
CA ASP A 53 -5.61 -13.05 -27.79
C ASP A 53 -4.21 -12.90 -28.43
N ALA A 54 -4.12 -13.03 -29.78
CA ALA A 54 -2.87 -12.91 -30.50
C ALA A 54 -2.25 -11.48 -30.44
N ASN A 55 -3.04 -10.45 -30.13
CA ASN A 55 -2.55 -9.08 -30.03
C ASN A 55 -1.89 -8.77 -28.69
N VAL A 56 -2.04 -9.63 -27.69
CA VAL A 56 -1.37 -9.48 -26.38
C VAL A 56 0.06 -10.01 -26.47
N PRO A 57 1.07 -9.20 -26.14
CA PRO A 57 2.48 -9.62 -26.19
C PRO A 57 2.75 -10.87 -25.35
N ASP A 58 3.59 -11.77 -25.86
CA ASP A 58 3.95 -13.00 -25.15
C ASP A 58 4.59 -12.73 -23.78
N SER A 59 5.37 -11.66 -23.65
CA SER A 59 5.95 -11.23 -22.38
C SER A 59 4.87 -10.91 -21.32
N ALA A 60 3.75 -10.31 -21.72
CA ALA A 60 2.62 -10.08 -20.83
C ALA A 60 1.92 -11.40 -20.45
N LYS A 61 1.69 -12.28 -21.43
CA LYS A 61 1.10 -13.61 -21.18
C LYS A 61 1.93 -14.46 -20.24
N VAL A 62 3.26 -14.43 -20.33
CA VAL A 62 4.16 -15.11 -19.40
C VAL A 62 3.95 -14.61 -17.97
N LYS A 63 3.87 -13.29 -17.77
CA LYS A 63 3.63 -12.69 -16.46
C LYS A 63 2.23 -12.99 -15.91
N ILE A 64 1.21 -13.00 -16.76
CA ILE A 64 -0.16 -13.37 -16.37
C ILE A 64 -0.23 -14.84 -15.91
N ARG A 65 0.42 -15.78 -16.63
CA ARG A 65 0.52 -17.18 -16.19
C ARG A 65 1.26 -17.30 -14.87
N LEU A 66 2.36 -16.56 -14.71
CA LEU A 66 3.12 -16.52 -13.45
C LEU A 66 2.27 -16.09 -12.27
N ILE A 67 1.38 -15.10 -12.43
CA ILE A 67 0.43 -14.70 -11.38
C ILE A 67 -0.48 -15.86 -10.98
N GLY A 68 -0.96 -16.65 -11.95
CA GLY A 68 -1.73 -17.86 -11.68
C GLY A 68 -0.95 -18.89 -10.87
N GLU A 69 0.33 -19.14 -11.22
CA GLU A 69 1.20 -20.05 -10.49
C GLU A 69 1.47 -19.56 -9.04
N ILE A 70 1.72 -18.25 -8.86
CA ILE A 70 1.91 -17.64 -7.54
C ILE A 70 0.66 -17.84 -6.68
N LYS A 71 -0.52 -17.55 -7.24
CA LYS A 71 -1.80 -17.71 -6.56
C LYS A 71 -2.02 -19.16 -6.12
N GLN A 72 -1.80 -20.11 -7.01
CA GLN A 72 -1.92 -21.54 -6.71
C GLN A 72 -0.94 -21.96 -5.60
N PHE A 73 0.32 -21.53 -5.69
CA PHE A 73 1.33 -21.78 -4.65
C PHE A 73 0.92 -21.18 -3.29
N ALA A 74 0.36 -19.96 -3.28
CA ALA A 74 -0.09 -19.32 -2.06
C ALA A 74 -1.21 -20.11 -1.36
N GLN A 75 -2.11 -20.70 -2.13
CA GLN A 75 -3.20 -21.53 -1.60
C GLN A 75 -2.70 -22.89 -1.14
N ASP A 76 -1.96 -23.61 -1.98
CA ASP A 76 -1.55 -25.00 -1.74
C ASP A 76 -0.40 -25.13 -0.72
N SER A 77 0.56 -24.21 -0.75
CA SER A 77 1.79 -24.30 0.03
C SER A 77 1.83 -23.39 1.25
N LEU A 78 1.15 -22.24 1.19
CA LEU A 78 1.07 -21.31 2.34
C LEU A 78 -0.25 -21.44 3.11
N GLY A 79 -1.29 -22.08 2.53
CA GLY A 79 -2.59 -22.23 3.16
C GLY A 79 -3.40 -20.93 3.22
N LEU A 80 -3.15 -19.99 2.30
CA LEU A 80 -4.00 -18.82 2.13
C LEU A 80 -5.35 -19.24 1.56
N ASP A 81 -6.41 -18.52 1.90
CA ASP A 81 -7.76 -18.88 1.51
C ASP A 81 -7.96 -18.77 -0.01
N PRO A 82 -8.79 -19.64 -0.60
CA PRO A 82 -9.16 -19.54 -2.00
C PRO A 82 -9.75 -18.16 -2.31
N SER A 83 -9.37 -17.59 -3.44
CA SER A 83 -9.79 -16.27 -3.86
C SER A 83 -10.12 -16.25 -5.36
N GLU A 84 -11.12 -15.48 -5.74
CA GLU A 84 -11.43 -15.17 -7.14
C GLU A 84 -10.62 -13.98 -7.70
N ASN A 85 -9.75 -13.37 -6.87
CA ASN A 85 -8.86 -12.30 -7.31
C ASN A 85 -7.91 -12.81 -8.40
N PHE A 86 -7.49 -11.91 -9.29
CA PHE A 86 -6.56 -12.19 -10.39
C PHE A 86 -7.08 -13.18 -11.45
N THR A 87 -8.41 -13.34 -11.58
CA THR A 87 -9.03 -14.11 -12.66
C THR A 87 -9.42 -13.25 -13.87
N THR A 88 -9.35 -11.93 -13.72
CA THR A 88 -9.56 -10.95 -14.79
C THR A 88 -8.34 -10.05 -14.94
N PHE A 89 -8.23 -9.37 -16.08
CA PHE A 89 -7.15 -8.44 -16.42
C PHE A 89 -7.73 -7.08 -16.78
N HIS A 90 -7.14 -6.01 -16.24
CA HIS A 90 -7.44 -4.62 -16.57
C HIS A 90 -6.22 -3.94 -17.16
N ASP A 91 -6.32 -3.49 -18.40
CA ASP A 91 -5.29 -2.67 -19.02
C ASP A 91 -5.47 -1.21 -18.60
N GLN A 92 -4.46 -0.67 -17.94
CA GLN A 92 -4.43 0.71 -17.47
C GLN A 92 -3.97 1.70 -18.53
N GLU A 93 -3.59 1.24 -19.74
CA GLU A 93 -3.05 2.08 -20.82
C GLU A 93 -1.87 2.96 -20.36
N GLY A 94 -1.03 2.46 -19.48
CA GLY A 94 0.10 3.19 -18.92
C GLY A 94 -0.25 4.30 -17.91
N LYS A 95 -1.51 4.42 -17.50
CA LYS A 95 -1.97 5.40 -16.50
C LYS A 95 -2.06 4.77 -15.11
N PRO A 96 -1.81 5.51 -14.02
CA PRO A 96 -2.13 5.03 -12.68
C PRO A 96 -3.63 4.74 -12.55
N LEU A 97 -3.98 3.62 -11.92
CA LEU A 97 -5.38 3.27 -11.66
C LEU A 97 -6.06 4.32 -10.78
N MET A 98 -5.36 4.68 -9.71
CA MET A 98 -5.75 5.74 -8.79
C MET A 98 -4.52 6.30 -8.10
N TRP A 99 -4.70 7.40 -7.37
CA TRP A 99 -3.64 8.05 -6.59
C TRP A 99 -3.96 8.00 -5.12
N MET A 100 -2.93 7.92 -4.32
CA MET A 100 -2.98 7.97 -2.86
C MET A 100 -2.40 9.28 -2.37
N LEU A 101 -3.13 9.96 -1.48
CA LEU A 101 -2.68 11.16 -0.76
C LEU A 101 -2.41 10.79 0.69
N VAL A 102 -1.20 11.04 1.14
CA VAL A 102 -0.78 10.95 2.55
C VAL A 102 -0.48 12.34 3.05
N GLY A 103 -0.99 12.68 4.21
CA GLY A 103 -0.64 13.89 4.95
C GLY A 103 0.09 13.55 6.24
N SER A 104 0.95 14.46 6.72
CA SER A 104 1.63 14.34 8.00
C SER A 104 1.79 15.70 8.66
N ASP A 105 1.80 15.74 9.98
CA ASP A 105 2.19 16.94 10.72
C ASP A 105 3.57 17.43 10.27
N ARG A 106 3.72 18.76 10.24
CA ARG A 106 4.94 19.40 9.77
C ARG A 106 6.16 19.14 10.66
N TYR A 107 5.92 18.98 11.97
CA TYR A 107 6.95 18.77 13.00
C TYR A 107 6.58 17.61 13.94
N ALA A 108 5.89 16.62 13.42
CA ALA A 108 5.68 15.32 14.04
C ALA A 108 5.52 14.25 12.93
N LEU A 109 5.81 13.00 13.23
CA LEU A 109 5.54 11.89 12.33
C LEU A 109 4.15 11.31 12.62
N THR A 110 3.15 12.19 12.64
CA THR A 110 1.74 11.85 12.88
C THR A 110 0.98 11.95 11.56
N PRO A 111 0.38 10.85 11.08
CA PRO A 111 -0.40 10.88 9.84
C PRO A 111 -1.69 11.69 10.03
N VAL A 112 -2.08 12.42 8.98
CA VAL A 112 -3.44 12.93 8.86
C VAL A 112 -4.38 11.74 8.75
N GLN A 113 -5.41 11.73 9.60
CA GLN A 113 -6.41 10.67 9.60
C GLN A 113 -7.61 11.03 8.73
N PHE A 114 -7.99 10.14 7.85
CA PHE A 114 -9.15 10.26 6.97
C PHE A 114 -10.21 9.25 7.41
N SER A 115 -11.29 9.75 8.00
CA SER A 115 -12.41 8.89 8.41
C SER A 115 -13.39 8.70 7.26
N ILE A 116 -13.67 7.45 6.92
CA ILE A 116 -14.64 7.05 5.91
C ILE A 116 -15.76 6.30 6.65
N PRO A 117 -17.01 6.80 6.63
CA PRO A 117 -18.12 6.12 7.29
C PRO A 117 -18.22 4.65 6.88
N LEU A 118 -18.48 3.78 7.82
CA LEU A 118 -18.58 2.32 7.69
C LEU A 118 -17.24 1.60 7.44
N LEU A 119 -16.22 2.28 6.86
CA LEU A 119 -14.93 1.66 6.54
C LEU A 119 -13.85 1.94 7.59
N GLY A 120 -14.06 2.94 8.46
CA GLY A 120 -13.10 3.28 9.52
C GLY A 120 -12.18 4.46 9.18
N THR A 121 -11.01 4.48 9.80
CA THR A 121 -10.05 5.59 9.72
C THR A 121 -8.74 5.11 9.10
N PHE A 122 -8.25 5.87 8.12
CA PHE A 122 -7.06 5.54 7.32
C PHE A 122 -6.03 6.66 7.38
N ALA A 123 -4.76 6.31 7.35
CA ALA A 123 -3.64 7.25 7.27
C ALA A 123 -3.40 7.79 5.84
N TYR A 124 -4.25 7.44 4.91
CA TYR A 124 -4.21 7.89 3.52
C TYR A 124 -5.62 8.01 2.93
N ARG A 125 -5.72 8.70 1.79
CA ARG A 125 -6.97 8.83 1.03
C ARG A 125 -6.72 8.56 -0.44
N GLY A 126 -7.52 7.65 -1.03
CA GLY A 126 -7.43 7.26 -2.44
C GLY A 126 -8.31 8.15 -3.34
N PHE A 127 -7.86 8.42 -4.56
CA PHE A 127 -8.56 9.23 -5.54
C PHE A 127 -8.46 8.62 -6.94
N PHE A 128 -9.61 8.38 -7.57
CA PHE A 128 -9.68 8.07 -9.00
C PHE A 128 -9.61 9.34 -9.87
N ASP A 129 -9.91 10.50 -9.31
CA ASP A 129 -9.89 11.78 -9.99
C ASP A 129 -8.68 12.62 -9.56
N LYS A 130 -7.82 12.98 -10.53
CA LYS A 130 -6.59 13.73 -10.28
C LYS A 130 -6.86 15.18 -9.88
N THR A 131 -7.91 15.80 -10.36
CA THR A 131 -8.27 17.19 -10.02
C THR A 131 -8.64 17.27 -8.53
N ARG A 132 -9.49 16.37 -8.07
CA ARG A 132 -9.88 16.27 -6.65
C ARG A 132 -8.71 15.92 -5.74
N LEU A 133 -7.80 15.07 -6.22
CA LEU A 133 -6.56 14.78 -5.50
C LEU A 133 -5.75 16.07 -5.27
N LEU A 134 -5.55 16.89 -6.34
CA LEU A 134 -4.76 18.11 -6.26
C LEU A 134 -5.44 19.18 -5.39
N GLU A 135 -6.75 19.25 -5.40
CA GLU A 135 -7.53 20.11 -4.50
C GLU A 135 -7.32 19.69 -3.03
N ALA A 136 -7.45 18.39 -2.72
CA ALA A 136 -7.21 17.86 -1.39
C ALA A 136 -5.76 18.06 -0.92
N ASP A 137 -4.77 17.85 -1.80
CA ASP A 137 -3.36 18.12 -1.52
C ASP A 137 -3.12 19.60 -1.20
N SER A 138 -3.68 20.50 -2.04
CA SER A 138 -3.57 21.94 -1.82
C SER A 138 -4.19 22.37 -0.49
N LEU A 139 -5.34 21.81 -0.12
CA LEU A 139 -6.00 22.08 1.16
C LEU A 139 -5.12 21.68 2.34
N LEU A 140 -4.58 20.45 2.34
CA LEU A 140 -3.69 19.99 3.41
C LEU A 140 -2.43 20.84 3.52
N ARG A 141 -1.82 21.22 2.39
CA ARG A 141 -0.65 22.12 2.39
C ARG A 141 -0.97 23.49 2.96
N LYS A 142 -2.13 24.07 2.62
CA LYS A 142 -2.61 25.35 3.20
C LYS A 142 -2.85 25.24 4.71
N GLN A 143 -3.24 24.07 5.20
CA GLN A 143 -3.36 23.79 6.64
C GLN A 143 -2.00 23.54 7.34
N GLY A 144 -0.91 23.55 6.59
CA GLY A 144 0.45 23.40 7.13
C GLY A 144 0.97 21.96 7.22
N TYR A 145 0.26 21.00 6.63
CA TYR A 145 0.72 19.61 6.58
C TYR A 145 1.77 19.39 5.48
N ASP A 146 2.67 18.47 5.72
CA ASP A 146 3.47 17.85 4.67
C ASP A 146 2.60 16.82 3.94
N THR A 147 2.70 16.78 2.61
CA THR A 147 1.90 15.87 1.80
C THR A 147 2.74 15.06 0.83
N ARG A 148 2.27 13.86 0.50
CA ARG A 148 2.83 13.00 -0.53
C ARG A 148 1.72 12.41 -1.38
N ILE A 149 1.91 12.50 -2.70
CA ILE A 149 1.08 11.84 -3.69
C ILE A 149 1.87 10.66 -4.28
N SER A 150 1.24 9.50 -4.40
CA SER A 150 1.78 8.35 -5.11
C SER A 150 0.70 7.67 -5.95
N GLY A 151 1.09 7.10 -7.09
CA GLY A 151 0.22 6.18 -7.83
C GLY A 151 0.12 4.86 -7.08
N ILE A 152 -1.03 4.19 -7.15
CA ILE A 152 -1.24 2.86 -6.57
C ILE A 152 -0.86 1.83 -7.63
N ALA A 153 0.02 0.90 -7.24
CA ALA A 153 0.51 -0.18 -8.09
C ALA A 153 -0.29 -1.48 -7.93
N ALA A 154 -1.04 -1.59 -6.84
CA ALA A 154 -1.99 -2.66 -6.55
C ALA A 154 -3.23 -2.05 -5.92
N TYR A 155 -4.34 -2.74 -5.98
CA TYR A 155 -5.61 -2.30 -5.45
C TYR A 155 -6.36 -3.52 -4.93
N SER A 156 -6.72 -3.50 -3.68
CA SER A 156 -7.54 -4.55 -3.06
C SER A 156 -8.87 -3.97 -2.61
N THR A 157 -9.93 -4.69 -2.91
CA THR A 157 -11.27 -4.40 -2.43
C THR A 157 -11.62 -5.17 -1.16
N LEU A 158 -10.62 -5.76 -0.49
CA LEU A 158 -10.78 -6.56 0.73
C LEU A 158 -11.80 -7.69 0.57
N GLY A 159 -11.90 -8.26 -0.63
CA GLY A 159 -12.82 -9.36 -0.95
C GLY A 159 -14.25 -8.94 -1.31
N PHE A 160 -14.59 -7.64 -1.27
CA PHE A 160 -15.91 -7.17 -1.73
C PHE A 160 -16.12 -7.34 -3.24
N PHE A 161 -15.05 -7.29 -4.03
CA PHE A 161 -15.06 -7.54 -5.48
C PHE A 161 -13.89 -8.45 -5.85
N LYS A 162 -13.92 -8.96 -7.07
CA LYS A 162 -12.79 -9.69 -7.68
C LYS A 162 -11.76 -8.69 -8.17
N ASP A 163 -10.62 -8.62 -7.51
CA ASP A 163 -9.54 -7.71 -7.87
C ASP A 163 -8.83 -8.21 -9.15
N PRO A 164 -8.74 -7.39 -10.22
CA PRO A 164 -8.13 -7.82 -11.46
C PRO A 164 -6.60 -7.80 -11.40
N ILE A 165 -5.95 -8.52 -12.31
CA ILE A 165 -4.57 -8.27 -12.68
C ILE A 165 -4.51 -6.90 -13.36
N LEU A 166 -3.68 -5.99 -12.84
CA LEU A 166 -3.43 -4.69 -13.46
C LEU A 166 -2.23 -4.76 -14.41
N SER A 167 -2.30 -4.08 -15.56
CA SER A 167 -1.18 -4.08 -16.52
C SER A 167 0.13 -3.55 -15.91
N SER A 168 0.09 -2.64 -14.93
CA SER A 168 1.27 -2.18 -14.19
C SER A 168 1.98 -3.26 -13.38
N MET A 169 1.29 -4.33 -12.96
CA MET A 169 1.88 -5.44 -12.23
C MET A 169 2.86 -6.22 -13.11
N LEU A 170 2.61 -6.28 -14.42
CA LEU A 170 3.41 -7.07 -15.38
C LEU A 170 4.83 -6.52 -15.59
N SER A 171 5.10 -5.27 -15.22
CA SER A 171 6.43 -4.66 -15.27
C SER A 171 7.37 -5.08 -14.13
N ARG A 172 6.84 -5.74 -13.08
CA ARG A 172 7.62 -6.18 -11.92
C ARG A 172 8.52 -7.37 -12.27
N ASN A 173 9.65 -7.50 -11.58
CA ASN A 173 10.39 -8.76 -11.59
C ASN A 173 9.56 -9.86 -10.89
N GLU A 174 9.96 -11.11 -11.03
CA GLU A 174 9.14 -12.25 -10.60
C GLU A 174 8.99 -12.34 -9.07
N GLY A 175 10.05 -12.04 -8.33
CA GLY A 175 10.01 -12.03 -6.87
C GLY A 175 9.15 -10.90 -6.33
N ASP A 176 9.28 -9.68 -6.87
CA ASP A 176 8.44 -8.54 -6.48
C ASP A 176 6.96 -8.76 -6.89
N LEU A 177 6.73 -9.50 -7.98
CA LEU A 177 5.38 -9.88 -8.39
C LEU A 177 4.80 -10.93 -7.43
N ALA A 178 5.59 -11.93 -7.04
CA ALA A 178 5.17 -12.93 -6.07
C ALA A 178 4.84 -12.29 -4.70
N GLN A 179 5.70 -11.37 -4.24
CA GLN A 179 5.48 -10.62 -3.01
C GLN A 179 4.16 -9.86 -3.06
N LEU A 180 3.90 -9.13 -4.14
CA LEU A 180 2.68 -8.36 -4.31
C LEU A 180 1.42 -9.25 -4.30
N ILE A 181 1.40 -10.31 -5.10
CA ILE A 181 0.23 -11.20 -5.20
C ILE A 181 -0.06 -11.89 -3.87
N ILE A 182 0.96 -12.38 -3.16
CA ILE A 182 0.80 -13.04 -1.86
C ILE A 182 0.37 -12.02 -0.79
N HIS A 183 0.89 -10.79 -0.82
CA HIS A 183 0.46 -9.69 0.03
C HIS A 183 -1.06 -9.44 -0.11
N GLU A 184 -1.56 -9.26 -1.33
CA GLU A 184 -2.97 -9.01 -1.60
C GLU A 184 -3.87 -10.21 -1.21
N LEU A 185 -3.40 -11.45 -1.46
CA LEU A 185 -4.13 -12.66 -1.03
C LEU A 185 -4.16 -12.81 0.50
N THR A 186 -3.18 -12.26 1.21
CA THR A 186 -3.16 -12.25 2.67
C THR A 186 -4.29 -11.41 3.23
N HIS A 187 -4.60 -10.26 2.63
CA HIS A 187 -5.75 -9.44 3.03
C HIS A 187 -7.09 -10.17 2.86
N GLY A 188 -7.22 -11.02 1.84
CA GLY A 188 -8.41 -11.87 1.66
C GLY A 188 -8.47 -13.05 2.65
N THR A 189 -7.36 -13.39 3.30
CA THR A 189 -7.25 -14.50 4.25
C THR A 189 -7.42 -14.05 5.71
N LEU A 190 -6.88 -12.89 6.05
CA LEU A 190 -6.95 -12.29 7.38
C LEU A 190 -6.91 -10.77 7.29
N PHE A 191 -7.98 -10.13 7.73
CA PHE A 191 -8.10 -8.68 7.81
C PHE A 191 -8.78 -8.26 9.11
N ILE A 192 -8.07 -7.51 9.95
CA ILE A 192 -8.57 -7.03 11.23
C ILE A 192 -9.14 -5.63 11.01
N LYS A 193 -10.43 -5.46 11.33
CA LYS A 193 -11.12 -4.17 11.21
C LYS A 193 -10.42 -3.09 12.02
N ASP A 194 -10.35 -1.88 11.46
CA ASP A 194 -9.78 -0.68 12.08
C ASP A 194 -8.31 -0.80 12.53
N ASN A 195 -7.57 -1.78 11.99
CA ASN A 195 -6.15 -1.96 12.31
C ASN A 195 -5.27 -2.06 11.05
N LEU A 196 -5.29 -0.97 10.26
CA LEU A 196 -4.56 -0.89 9.00
C LEU A 196 -3.06 -1.20 9.16
N GLU A 197 -2.40 -0.61 10.19
CA GLU A 197 -0.97 -0.82 10.41
C GLU A 197 -0.64 -2.30 10.62
N TYR A 198 -1.47 -3.02 11.38
CA TYR A 198 -1.31 -4.45 11.59
C TYR A 198 -1.48 -5.23 10.29
N ASN A 199 -2.57 -4.96 9.55
CA ASN A 199 -2.92 -5.67 8.32
C ASN A 199 -1.83 -5.53 7.26
N GLU A 200 -1.34 -4.31 7.02
CA GLU A 200 -0.29 -4.04 6.04
C GLU A 200 1.03 -4.70 6.43
N ASN A 201 1.45 -4.60 7.71
CA ASN A 201 2.69 -5.23 8.16
C ASN A 201 2.62 -6.76 8.15
N LEU A 202 1.45 -7.34 8.45
CA LEU A 202 1.23 -8.78 8.32
C LEU A 202 1.29 -9.22 6.86
N ALA A 203 0.57 -8.54 5.98
CA ALA A 203 0.55 -8.85 4.55
C ALA A 203 1.94 -8.69 3.91
N ASP A 204 2.71 -7.69 4.30
CA ASP A 204 4.11 -7.53 3.89
C ASP A 204 5.00 -8.68 4.39
N PHE A 205 4.85 -9.09 5.66
CA PHE A 205 5.60 -10.23 6.21
C PHE A 205 5.28 -11.53 5.46
N VAL A 206 3.99 -11.82 5.25
CA VAL A 206 3.54 -13.03 4.54
C VAL A 206 3.94 -12.96 3.07
N GLY A 207 3.85 -11.79 2.45
CA GLY A 207 4.29 -11.54 1.08
C GLY A 207 5.78 -11.81 0.88
N ASP A 208 6.63 -11.24 1.75
CA ASP A 208 8.08 -11.43 1.70
C ASP A 208 8.48 -12.90 1.94
N TYR A 209 7.89 -13.53 2.98
CA TYR A 209 8.11 -14.95 3.28
C TYR A 209 7.64 -15.87 2.15
N GLY A 210 6.42 -15.64 1.65
CA GLY A 210 5.82 -16.45 0.61
C GLY A 210 6.53 -16.31 -0.73
N ALA A 211 6.95 -15.10 -1.09
CA ALA A 211 7.73 -14.89 -2.31
C ALA A 211 9.10 -15.57 -2.27
N GLU A 212 9.81 -15.53 -1.12
CA GLU A 212 11.06 -16.26 -0.95
C GLU A 212 10.86 -17.76 -1.15
N ARG A 213 9.80 -18.34 -0.57
CA ARG A 213 9.45 -19.75 -0.73
C ARG A 213 9.04 -20.10 -2.16
N PHE A 214 8.25 -19.22 -2.81
CA PHE A 214 7.86 -19.40 -4.21
C PHE A 214 9.08 -19.38 -5.14
N MET A 215 10.01 -18.46 -4.95
CA MET A 215 11.22 -18.36 -5.76
C MET A 215 12.13 -19.58 -5.59
N ALA A 216 12.26 -20.10 -4.35
CA ALA A 216 12.97 -21.35 -4.09
C ALA A 216 12.27 -22.56 -4.73
N TYR A 217 10.94 -22.64 -4.63
CA TYR A 217 10.13 -23.69 -5.24
C TYR A 217 10.25 -23.69 -6.76
N LYS A 218 10.13 -22.53 -7.41
CA LYS A 218 10.10 -22.40 -8.86
C LYS A 218 11.48 -22.58 -9.52
N TYR A 219 12.52 -22.03 -8.90
CA TYR A 219 13.86 -21.95 -9.51
C TYR A 219 14.92 -22.79 -8.81
N GLY A 220 14.61 -23.35 -7.65
CA GLY A 220 15.59 -23.99 -6.76
C GLY A 220 16.35 -22.98 -5.90
N ASP A 221 16.63 -23.36 -4.67
CA ASP A 221 17.29 -22.54 -3.65
C ASP A 221 18.76 -22.23 -3.92
N THR A 222 19.39 -22.98 -4.84
CA THR A 222 20.77 -22.77 -5.29
C THR A 222 20.87 -22.03 -6.64
N SER A 223 19.76 -21.64 -7.25
CA SER A 223 19.75 -20.95 -8.54
C SER A 223 20.29 -19.52 -8.44
N ALA A 224 20.82 -18.99 -9.54
CA ALA A 224 21.25 -17.59 -9.63
C ALA A 224 20.07 -16.64 -9.42
N VAL A 225 18.89 -16.96 -9.96
CA VAL A 225 17.66 -16.17 -9.83
C VAL A 225 17.23 -16.05 -8.37
N TYR A 226 17.25 -17.15 -7.62
CA TYR A 226 16.92 -17.14 -6.20
C TYR A 226 17.93 -16.36 -5.36
N ARG A 227 19.25 -16.55 -5.62
CA ARG A 227 20.30 -15.77 -4.93
C ARG A 227 20.17 -14.27 -5.17
N ASP A 228 19.88 -13.87 -6.42
CA ASP A 228 19.68 -12.46 -6.77
C ASP A 228 18.45 -11.87 -6.05
N TYR A 229 17.37 -12.62 -6.00
CA TYR A 229 16.18 -12.23 -5.23
C TYR A 229 16.50 -12.06 -3.73
N ARG A 230 17.20 -13.01 -3.12
CA ARG A 230 17.65 -12.94 -1.71
C ARG A 230 18.54 -11.74 -1.43
N ALA A 231 19.47 -11.42 -2.33
CA ALA A 231 20.30 -10.22 -2.21
C ALA A 231 19.46 -8.97 -2.24
N GLY A 232 18.41 -8.94 -3.06
CA GLY A 232 17.42 -7.87 -3.09
C GLY A 232 16.65 -7.71 -1.77
N LEU A 233 16.16 -8.78 -1.21
CA LEU A 233 15.48 -8.75 0.10
C LEU A 233 16.42 -8.20 1.19
N ALA A 234 17.69 -8.66 1.23
CA ALA A 234 18.68 -8.19 2.19
C ALA A 234 18.96 -6.68 2.04
N PHE A 235 19.03 -6.18 0.80
CA PHE A 235 19.13 -4.74 0.54
C PHE A 235 17.92 -3.97 1.10
N TRP A 236 16.71 -4.42 0.78
CA TRP A 236 15.48 -3.75 1.24
C TRP A 236 15.31 -3.82 2.76
N GLU A 237 15.74 -4.89 3.42
CA GLU A 237 15.76 -4.98 4.87
C GLU A 237 16.70 -3.94 5.48
N ARG A 238 17.93 -3.80 4.98
CA ARG A 238 18.88 -2.76 5.42
C ARG A 238 18.34 -1.35 5.19
N TYR A 239 17.75 -1.11 4.02
CA TYR A 239 17.13 0.17 3.69
C TYR A 239 15.94 0.49 4.62
N THR A 240 15.08 -0.50 4.89
CA THR A 240 13.96 -0.37 5.83
C THR A 240 14.43 0.03 7.22
N GLN A 241 15.42 -0.69 7.76
CA GLN A 241 15.98 -0.38 9.07
C GLN A 241 16.62 1.03 9.11
N HIS A 242 17.24 1.46 8.02
CA HIS A 242 17.79 2.80 7.89
C HIS A 242 16.69 3.87 7.95
N VAL A 243 15.61 3.73 7.17
CA VAL A 243 14.49 4.68 7.18
C VAL A 243 13.79 4.71 8.55
N VAL A 244 13.60 3.56 9.20
CA VAL A 244 13.00 3.48 10.54
C VAL A 244 13.88 4.21 11.57
N ARG A 245 15.21 3.98 11.57
CA ARG A 245 16.14 4.75 12.45
C ARG A 245 16.13 6.25 12.14
N GLY A 246 16.09 6.61 10.86
CA GLY A 246 15.94 8.00 10.44
C GLY A 246 14.66 8.66 10.94
N SER A 247 13.55 7.93 10.89
CA SER A 247 12.27 8.37 11.44
C SER A 247 12.33 8.60 12.95
N GLN A 248 12.99 7.70 13.69
CA GLN A 248 13.20 7.86 15.15
C GLN A 248 14.05 9.10 15.47
N LEU A 249 15.06 9.38 14.66
CA LEU A 249 15.87 10.59 14.80
C LEU A 249 15.04 11.85 14.57
N LEU A 250 14.21 11.88 13.52
CA LEU A 250 13.30 13.00 13.25
C LEU A 250 12.32 13.20 14.40
N ASP A 251 11.70 12.15 14.90
CA ASP A 251 10.76 12.21 16.02
C ASP A 251 11.45 12.78 17.28
N LYS A 252 12.67 12.33 17.59
CA LYS A 252 13.46 12.87 18.70
C LYS A 252 13.71 14.37 18.57
N ILE A 253 14.04 14.85 17.37
CA ILE A 253 14.28 16.27 17.10
C ILE A 253 13.00 17.07 17.26
N TYR A 254 11.88 16.58 16.74
CA TYR A 254 10.59 17.26 16.83
C TYR A 254 10.10 17.37 18.28
N ARG A 255 10.25 16.33 19.09
CA ARG A 255 9.89 16.35 20.52
C ARG A 255 10.76 17.32 21.34
N ALA A 256 11.95 17.66 20.87
CA ALA A 256 12.82 18.64 21.51
C ALA A 256 12.43 20.11 21.20
N PHE A 257 11.54 20.35 20.23
CA PHE A 257 11.09 21.70 19.92
C PHE A 257 10.20 22.26 21.05
N LYS A 258 10.56 23.43 21.53
CA LYS A 258 9.73 24.19 22.49
C LYS A 258 8.68 25.00 21.73
N PRO A 259 7.57 25.39 22.36
CA PRO A 259 6.61 26.32 21.75
C PRO A 259 7.26 27.61 21.24
N THR A 260 8.29 28.07 21.94
CA THR A 260 9.07 29.29 21.61
C THR A 260 10.12 29.07 20.51
N THR A 261 10.38 27.83 20.06
CA THR A 261 11.37 27.58 19.00
C THR A 261 10.90 28.24 17.70
N PRO A 262 11.68 29.17 17.11
CA PRO A 262 11.31 29.85 15.87
C PRO A 262 11.08 28.86 14.72
N VAL A 263 10.09 29.15 13.86
CA VAL A 263 9.76 28.29 12.70
C VAL A 263 10.97 28.08 11.79
N ALA A 264 11.76 29.13 11.54
CA ALA A 264 12.95 29.02 10.71
C ALA A 264 13.97 28.01 11.28
N VAL A 265 14.11 27.94 12.61
CA VAL A 265 15.00 26.95 13.27
C VAL A 265 14.44 25.54 13.12
N LYS A 266 13.12 25.37 13.34
CA LYS A 266 12.44 24.07 13.13
C LYS A 266 12.64 23.56 11.70
N GLU A 267 12.43 24.42 10.70
CA GLU A 267 12.63 24.08 9.28
C GLU A 267 14.07 23.71 8.98
N ALA A 268 15.04 24.52 9.41
CA ALA A 268 16.45 24.25 9.19
C ALA A 268 16.88 22.89 9.78
N MET A 269 16.45 22.57 11.01
CA MET A 269 16.74 21.29 11.66
C MET A 269 16.06 20.12 10.95
N LYS A 270 14.79 20.25 10.56
CA LYS A 270 14.05 19.25 9.81
C LYS A 270 14.78 18.88 8.52
N TRP A 271 15.02 19.86 7.65
CA TRP A 271 15.61 19.62 6.33
C TRP A 271 17.07 19.16 6.39
N LYS A 272 17.85 19.67 7.36
CA LYS A 272 19.20 19.16 7.65
C LYS A 272 19.18 17.68 7.99
N THR A 273 18.28 17.28 8.90
CA THR A 273 18.19 15.88 9.34
C THR A 273 17.69 14.97 8.22
N ILE A 274 16.65 15.39 7.48
CA ILE A 274 16.16 14.63 6.32
C ILE A 274 17.28 14.47 5.28
N GLY A 275 18.04 15.53 4.99
CA GLY A 275 19.18 15.47 4.10
C GLY A 275 20.25 14.46 4.56
N GLN A 276 20.58 14.43 5.86
CA GLN A 276 21.49 13.45 6.43
C GLN A 276 20.99 12.01 6.28
N ILE A 277 19.68 11.77 6.55
CA ILE A 277 19.07 10.44 6.39
C ILE A 277 19.16 9.99 4.94
N VAL A 278 18.83 10.86 3.98
CA VAL A 278 18.85 10.54 2.56
C VAL A 278 20.27 10.26 2.06
N THR A 279 21.23 11.10 2.42
CA THR A 279 22.65 10.92 2.01
C THR A 279 23.23 9.63 2.62
N ALA A 280 22.91 9.32 3.87
CA ALA A 280 23.39 8.09 4.49
C ALA A 280 22.77 6.82 3.87
N ALA A 281 21.60 6.92 3.22
CA ALA A 281 21.02 5.80 2.47
C ALA A 281 21.90 5.38 1.26
N ASP A 282 22.67 6.31 0.68
CA ASP A 282 23.57 6.02 -0.45
C ASP A 282 24.72 5.08 -0.07
N THR A 283 25.00 4.91 1.23
CA THR A 283 25.99 3.95 1.72
C THR A 283 25.48 2.51 1.81
N ILE A 284 24.17 2.30 1.63
CA ILE A 284 23.55 0.97 1.64
C ILE A 284 23.75 0.37 0.24
N THR A 285 24.71 -0.54 0.14
CA THR A 285 25.03 -1.20 -1.14
C THR A 285 24.00 -2.24 -1.50
N ASP A 286 23.57 -2.24 -2.76
CA ASP A 286 22.87 -3.34 -3.38
C ASP A 286 23.90 -4.21 -4.10
N GLU A 287 24.15 -5.43 -3.60
CA GLU A 287 25.15 -6.35 -4.15
C GLU A 287 24.86 -6.75 -5.61
N ARG A 288 23.58 -6.64 -6.05
CA ARG A 288 23.14 -6.84 -7.43
C ARG A 288 23.54 -5.70 -8.36
N SER A 289 23.70 -4.52 -7.79
CA SER A 289 23.88 -3.26 -8.55
C SER A 289 25.25 -2.64 -8.38
N ALA A 290 26.25 -3.38 -7.91
CA ALA A 290 27.64 -2.91 -7.88
C ALA A 290 28.09 -2.31 -9.24
N ASN A 291 27.35 -2.60 -10.33
CA ASN A 291 27.55 -2.06 -11.67
C ASN A 291 26.43 -1.13 -12.18
N ARG A 292 25.37 -0.78 -11.41
CA ARG A 292 24.16 -0.18 -12.02
C ARG A 292 23.53 1.04 -11.35
N LEU A 293 23.96 1.51 -10.19
CA LEU A 293 23.37 2.72 -9.62
C LEU A 293 24.18 3.96 -10.02
N PRO A 294 23.58 4.90 -10.79
CA PRO A 294 24.09 6.26 -10.83
C PRO A 294 23.95 6.82 -9.42
N GLN A 295 25.04 7.32 -8.85
CA GLN A 295 25.00 8.07 -7.59
C GLN A 295 23.90 9.14 -7.70
N ARG A 296 22.83 8.99 -6.96
CA ARG A 296 21.74 9.95 -6.91
C ARG A 296 22.23 11.14 -6.12
N ARG A 297 22.89 12.09 -6.79
CA ARG A 297 23.25 13.38 -6.18
C ARG A 297 21.98 14.05 -5.69
N VAL A 298 21.72 14.00 -4.38
CA VAL A 298 20.67 14.80 -3.74
C VAL A 298 21.14 16.24 -3.77
N SER A 299 20.69 16.99 -4.78
CA SER A 299 21.27 18.32 -5.04
C SER A 299 20.45 19.50 -4.53
N THR A 300 19.19 19.33 -4.12
CA THR A 300 18.35 20.44 -3.65
C THR A 300 17.25 19.99 -2.68
N GLN A 301 16.89 20.83 -1.73
CA GLN A 301 15.82 20.63 -0.76
C GLN A 301 14.46 20.26 -1.44
N SER A 302 14.21 20.74 -2.64
CA SER A 302 12.98 20.43 -3.41
C SER A 302 12.89 18.98 -3.88
N LYS A 303 13.99 18.20 -3.79
CA LYS A 303 14.05 16.77 -4.13
C LYS A 303 14.07 15.85 -2.91
N LEU A 304 14.17 16.42 -1.70
CA LEU A 304 14.15 15.63 -0.47
C LEU A 304 12.72 15.17 -0.16
N PRO A 305 12.55 13.95 0.42
CA PRO A 305 11.27 13.55 0.97
C PRO A 305 10.87 14.44 2.14
N ASN A 306 9.59 14.53 2.44
CA ASN A 306 9.06 15.21 3.61
C ASN A 306 8.49 14.20 4.63
N ASN A 307 7.87 14.68 5.72
CA ASN A 307 7.32 13.81 6.75
C ASN A 307 6.29 12.81 6.24
N ALA A 308 5.50 13.16 5.23
CA ALA A 308 4.51 12.24 4.66
C ALA A 308 5.15 11.00 4.00
N TYR A 309 6.39 11.10 3.52
CA TYR A 309 7.15 9.94 3.08
C TYR A 309 7.48 9.00 4.25
N PHE A 310 8.01 9.53 5.34
CA PHE A 310 8.39 8.72 6.50
C PHE A 310 7.16 8.07 7.14
N VAL A 311 6.06 8.82 7.28
CA VAL A 311 4.79 8.29 7.79
C VAL A 311 4.26 7.17 6.91
N SER A 312 4.20 7.36 5.58
CA SER A 312 3.74 6.30 4.68
C SER A 312 4.63 5.06 4.75
N TYR A 313 5.94 5.24 4.93
CA TYR A 313 6.87 4.14 5.08
C TYR A 313 6.66 3.35 6.39
N LEU A 314 6.46 4.06 7.50
CA LEU A 314 6.23 3.44 8.81
C LEU A 314 4.91 2.65 8.86
N THR A 315 3.86 3.09 8.16
CA THR A 315 2.58 2.38 8.08
C THR A 315 2.76 0.93 7.62
N TYR A 316 3.64 0.71 6.62
CA TYR A 316 3.85 -0.61 6.03
C TYR A 316 5.00 -1.42 6.66
N ARG A 317 5.96 -0.78 7.32
CA ARG A 317 7.23 -1.45 7.66
C ARG A 317 7.61 -1.42 9.15
N LYS A 318 6.86 -0.73 9.99
CA LYS A 318 7.23 -0.53 11.41
C LYS A 318 7.17 -1.81 12.24
N GLN A 319 6.22 -2.69 11.97
CA GLN A 319 5.98 -3.90 12.77
C GLN A 319 6.45 -5.20 12.08
N GLN A 320 7.00 -5.12 10.89
CA GLN A 320 7.41 -6.30 10.12
C GLN A 320 8.38 -7.22 10.90
N ASN A 321 9.33 -6.65 11.65
CA ASN A 321 10.23 -7.41 12.49
C ASN A 321 9.53 -8.15 13.64
N ARG A 322 8.39 -7.64 14.13
CA ARG A 322 7.59 -8.31 15.16
C ARG A 322 7.03 -9.62 14.66
N PHE A 323 6.41 -9.63 13.48
CA PHE A 323 5.85 -10.85 12.89
C PHE A 323 6.94 -11.89 12.61
N LYS A 324 8.09 -11.45 12.07
CA LYS A 324 9.25 -12.34 11.84
C LYS A 324 9.77 -12.92 13.16
N THR A 325 9.91 -12.11 14.20
CA THR A 325 10.38 -12.56 15.52
C THR A 325 9.40 -13.56 16.12
N GLU A 326 8.11 -13.23 16.17
CA GLU A 326 7.06 -14.11 16.69
C GLU A 326 7.04 -15.46 15.95
N PHE A 327 7.05 -15.43 14.61
CA PHE A 327 7.09 -16.59 13.76
C PHE A 327 8.27 -17.51 14.05
N VAL A 328 9.49 -16.95 14.18
CA VAL A 328 10.69 -17.74 14.45
C VAL A 328 10.71 -18.26 15.86
N THR A 329 10.43 -17.40 16.87
CA THR A 329 10.67 -17.75 18.28
C THR A 329 9.53 -18.55 18.91
N GLN A 330 8.27 -18.32 18.49
CA GLN A 330 7.09 -18.97 19.11
C GLN A 330 6.55 -20.12 18.26
N PHE A 331 6.76 -20.05 16.94
CA PHE A 331 6.24 -21.05 16.01
C PHE A 331 7.33 -21.88 15.31
N ASN A 332 8.60 -21.69 15.68
CA ASN A 332 9.74 -22.42 15.13
C ASN A 332 9.76 -22.42 13.58
N SER A 333 9.37 -21.30 12.97
CA SER A 333 9.24 -21.12 11.53
C SER A 333 8.27 -22.08 10.83
N ASP A 334 7.28 -22.62 11.57
CA ASP A 334 6.16 -23.40 11.03
C ASP A 334 5.04 -22.46 10.58
N PHE A 335 5.02 -22.12 9.31
CA PHE A 335 4.06 -21.15 8.77
C PHE A 335 2.59 -21.62 8.82
N PRO A 336 2.23 -22.86 8.48
CA PRO A 336 0.85 -23.35 8.65
C PRO A 336 0.36 -23.26 10.09
N ARG A 337 1.21 -23.55 11.07
CA ARG A 337 0.87 -23.41 12.49
C ARG A 337 0.70 -21.95 12.88
N TYR A 338 1.57 -21.09 12.37
CA TYR A 338 1.49 -19.64 12.63
C TYR A 338 0.21 -19.03 12.04
N LEU A 339 -0.10 -19.33 10.79
CA LEU A 339 -1.31 -18.85 10.13
C LEU A 339 -2.59 -19.29 10.86
N ARG A 340 -2.65 -20.56 11.31
CA ARG A 340 -3.79 -21.06 12.12
C ARG A 340 -3.91 -20.28 13.44
N HIS A 341 -2.80 -20.01 14.12
CA HIS A 341 -2.80 -19.20 15.33
C HIS A 341 -3.35 -17.80 15.09
N LEU A 342 -2.89 -17.12 14.03
CA LEU A 342 -3.37 -15.79 13.67
C LEU A 342 -4.87 -15.77 13.39
N LYS A 343 -5.38 -16.74 12.61
CA LYS A 343 -6.82 -16.88 12.33
C LYS A 343 -7.67 -17.16 13.58
N GLN A 344 -7.13 -17.85 14.56
CA GLN A 344 -7.82 -18.12 15.84
C GLN A 344 -7.78 -16.92 16.78
N THR A 345 -6.70 -16.15 16.75
CA THR A 345 -6.49 -15.01 17.66
C THR A 345 -7.25 -13.78 17.20
N TYR A 346 -7.35 -13.58 15.89
CA TYR A 346 -7.94 -12.40 15.29
C TYR A 346 -9.11 -12.82 14.37
N PRO A 347 -10.35 -12.53 14.77
CA PRO A 347 -11.50 -12.73 13.87
C PRO A 347 -11.33 -11.81 12.65
N SER A 348 -11.33 -12.39 11.47
CA SER A 348 -11.32 -11.67 10.20
C SER A 348 -12.70 -11.07 9.89
N LEU A 349 -12.72 -10.01 9.08
CA LEU A 349 -13.96 -9.42 8.56
C LEU A 349 -14.76 -10.44 7.73
#